data_e670c5715e3468ca8d96ca630caf43ed
#
_entry.id   e670c5715e3468ca8d96ca630caf43ed
#
_cell.length_a   1.000
_cell.length_b   1.000
_cell.length_c   1.000
_cell.angle_alpha   90.00
_cell.angle_beta   90.00
_cell.angle_gamma   90.00
#
_symmetry.space_group_name_H-M   'P 1'
#
loop_
_entity.id
_entity.type
_entity.pdbx_description
1 polymer ?
#
loop_
_entity_poly.entity_id
_entity_poly.type
_entity_poly.pdbx_seq_one_letter_code
_entity_poly.pdbx_strand_id
1 'polypeptide(L)'
;MGKRIPMFYLDPRSVSTHAMAMSNLGPSHFKGFELSNFQRKAAAALDTDHNVLVAAPTGAGKTLVAEYAIHLATSQGKRSLYTAPIKALSNQKFRDFTEDEAIPSVGLSTGDISLQSDSQVLVMTTEILRNTLIEDAESLANVGVVVFDEVHFMDDPERGSVWE
;
A
#
# COMPACT_ATOMS: atom_id res chain seq x y z
N MET A 1 9.01 20.67 13.45
CA MET A 1 10.20 19.80 13.51
C MET A 1 9.77 18.42 13.04
N GLY A 2 9.87 18.19 11.72
CA GLY A 2 9.36 16.96 11.08
C GLY A 2 10.20 15.76 11.47
N LYS A 3 9.58 14.76 12.08
CA LYS A 3 10.21 13.44 12.28
C LYS A 3 10.50 12.85 10.88
N ARG A 4 11.77 12.64 10.54
CA ARG A 4 12.13 11.82 9.39
C ARG A 4 11.67 10.40 9.68
N ILE A 5 10.67 9.94 8.93
CA ILE A 5 10.21 8.56 9.00
C ILE A 5 11.24 7.72 8.23
N PRO A 6 11.91 6.75 8.85
CA PRO A 6 12.87 5.91 8.15
C PRO A 6 12.16 5.10 7.05
N MET A 7 12.72 5.11 5.84
CA MET A 7 12.22 4.34 4.71
C MET A 7 13.11 3.13 4.49
N PHE A 8 12.53 1.93 4.48
CA PHE A 8 13.24 0.70 4.14
C PHE A 8 13.07 0.39 2.66
N TYR A 9 14.21 0.31 1.96
CA TYR A 9 14.26 -0.18 0.57
C TYR A 9 14.55 -1.68 0.58
N LEU A 10 13.63 -2.47 0.02
CA LEU A 10 13.78 -3.92 -0.10
C LEU A 10 13.97 -4.30 -1.56
N ASP A 11 15.21 -4.52 -1.98
CA ASP A 11 15.55 -5.14 -3.26
C ASP A 11 15.64 -6.66 -3.06
N PRO A 12 14.81 -7.48 -3.74
CA PRO A 12 14.85 -8.94 -3.62
C PRO A 12 16.20 -9.55 -4.03
N ARG A 13 17.00 -8.81 -4.81
CA ARG A 13 18.34 -9.24 -5.28
C ARG A 13 19.46 -8.82 -4.33
N SER A 14 19.21 -7.90 -3.42
CA SER A 14 20.19 -7.50 -2.43
C SER A 14 20.23 -8.52 -1.29
N VAL A 15 21.11 -9.49 -1.40
CA VAL A 15 21.58 -10.27 -0.26
C VAL A 15 22.53 -9.37 0.54
N SER A 16 22.02 -8.30 1.10
CA SER A 16 22.78 -7.52 2.07
C SER A 16 22.83 -8.32 3.37
N THR A 17 23.95 -8.97 3.59
CA THR A 17 24.37 -9.61 4.83
C THR A 17 24.60 -8.56 5.94
N HIS A 18 23.60 -7.79 6.29
CA HIS A 18 23.53 -7.29 7.65
C HIS A 18 22.65 -8.29 8.41
N ALA A 19 23.32 -9.06 9.25
CA ALA A 19 22.71 -10.00 10.18
C ALA A 19 21.81 -9.22 11.16
N MET A 20 20.60 -8.83 10.72
CA MET A 20 19.49 -8.71 11.63
C MET A 20 19.23 -10.14 12.14
N ALA A 21 19.43 -10.33 13.43
CA ALA A 21 19.23 -11.61 14.08
C ALA A 21 17.93 -12.25 13.55
N MET A 22 17.95 -13.53 13.22
CA MET A 22 16.81 -14.28 12.66
C MET A 22 15.55 -14.28 13.55
N SER A 23 15.60 -13.67 14.73
CA SER A 23 14.51 -13.47 15.68
C SER A 23 13.50 -12.38 15.30
N ASN A 24 13.73 -11.55 14.26
CA ASN A 24 12.87 -10.45 13.87
C ASN A 24 12.38 -10.54 12.41
N LEU A 25 12.29 -11.71 11.84
CA LEU A 25 11.56 -11.91 10.60
C LEU A 25 10.06 -11.90 10.93
N GLY A 26 9.28 -11.08 10.25
CA GLY A 26 7.82 -11.03 10.35
C GLY A 26 7.15 -12.39 10.16
N PRO A 27 5.82 -12.45 10.09
CA PRO A 27 5.09 -13.70 10.02
C PRO A 27 5.59 -14.59 8.87
N SER A 28 5.54 -15.91 9.08
CA SER A 28 5.92 -16.86 8.03
C SER A 28 4.82 -17.10 7.00
N HIS A 29 3.56 -16.83 7.37
CA HIS A 29 2.39 -17.03 6.53
C HIS A 29 1.43 -15.84 6.62
N PHE A 30 0.73 -15.56 5.53
CA PHE A 30 -0.37 -14.60 5.48
C PHE A 30 -1.39 -15.05 4.43
N LYS A 31 -2.69 -15.02 4.77
CA LYS A 31 -3.80 -15.48 3.91
C LYS A 31 -3.57 -16.89 3.31
N GLY A 32 -2.97 -17.80 4.09
CA GLY A 32 -2.69 -19.16 3.64
C GLY A 32 -1.45 -19.30 2.75
N PHE A 33 -0.76 -18.24 2.41
CA PHE A 33 0.48 -18.26 1.64
C PHE A 33 1.70 -18.21 2.54
N GLU A 34 2.71 -19.04 2.22
CA GLU A 34 4.04 -18.88 2.81
C GLU A 34 4.72 -17.65 2.26
N LEU A 35 5.15 -16.76 3.15
CA LEU A 35 5.79 -15.50 2.78
C LEU A 35 7.26 -15.71 2.41
N SER A 36 7.65 -15.18 1.26
CA SER A 36 9.05 -15.12 0.85
C SER A 36 9.87 -14.20 1.78
N ASN A 37 11.19 -14.29 1.73
CA ASN A 37 12.07 -13.51 2.62
C ASN A 37 11.84 -11.99 2.53
N PHE A 38 11.61 -11.43 1.33
CA PHE A 38 11.35 -9.99 1.21
C PHE A 38 9.99 -9.62 1.76
N GLN A 39 8.96 -10.44 1.57
CA GLN A 39 7.62 -10.22 2.12
C GLN A 39 7.64 -10.27 3.66
N ARG A 40 8.36 -11.22 4.25
CA ARG A 40 8.54 -11.30 5.71
C ARG A 40 9.25 -10.08 6.27
N LYS A 41 10.30 -9.60 5.61
CA LYS A 41 11.01 -8.37 5.99
C LYS A 41 10.11 -7.14 5.88
N ALA A 42 9.31 -7.06 4.81
CA ALA A 42 8.35 -5.99 4.62
C ALA A 42 7.29 -5.99 5.73
N ALA A 43 6.72 -7.16 6.05
CA ALA A 43 5.76 -7.32 7.14
C ALA A 43 6.36 -6.89 8.48
N ALA A 44 7.57 -7.35 8.83
CA ALA A 44 8.26 -6.95 10.06
C ALA A 44 8.49 -5.43 10.16
N ALA A 45 8.80 -4.77 9.03
CA ALA A 45 8.96 -3.33 9.01
C ALA A 45 7.61 -2.61 9.20
N LEU A 46 6.54 -3.10 8.58
CA LEU A 46 5.19 -2.58 8.76
C LEU A 46 4.69 -2.76 10.20
N ASP A 47 4.97 -3.90 10.84
CA ASP A 47 4.63 -4.16 12.25
C ASP A 47 5.28 -3.18 13.23
N THR A 48 6.35 -2.52 12.81
CA THR A 48 7.10 -1.52 13.59
C THR A 48 6.92 -0.08 13.07
N ASP A 49 5.80 0.18 12.40
CA ASP A 49 5.39 1.50 11.88
C ASP A 49 6.40 2.16 10.91
N HIS A 50 7.11 1.35 10.12
CA HIS A 50 8.01 1.86 9.10
C HIS A 50 7.32 1.99 7.75
N ASN A 51 7.70 3.00 6.97
CA ASN A 51 7.39 3.05 5.56
C ASN A 51 8.22 2.02 4.79
N VAL A 52 7.59 1.32 3.85
CA VAL A 52 8.22 0.23 3.09
C VAL A 52 8.13 0.53 1.60
N LEU A 53 9.28 0.53 0.92
CA LEU A 53 9.35 0.52 -0.54
C LEU A 53 9.76 -0.87 -1.02
N VAL A 54 8.91 -1.50 -1.83
CA VAL A 54 9.16 -2.82 -2.41
C VAL A 54 9.51 -2.70 -3.89
N ALA A 55 10.77 -2.95 -4.22
CA ALA A 55 11.23 -3.07 -5.60
C ALA A 55 11.41 -4.55 -5.94
N ALA A 56 10.48 -5.12 -6.69
CA ALA A 56 10.49 -6.52 -7.08
C ALA A 56 9.90 -6.68 -8.49
N PRO A 57 10.33 -7.70 -9.27
CA PRO A 57 9.76 -7.97 -10.58
C PRO A 57 8.25 -8.21 -10.53
N THR A 58 7.58 -8.03 -11.68
CA THR A 58 6.18 -8.41 -11.83
C THR A 58 6.00 -9.90 -11.52
N GLY A 59 4.93 -10.26 -10.81
CA GLY A 59 4.68 -11.63 -10.39
C GLY A 59 5.42 -12.08 -9.13
N ALA A 60 6.29 -11.26 -8.54
CA ALA A 60 7.01 -11.62 -7.30
C ALA A 60 6.13 -11.61 -6.04
N GLY A 61 4.87 -11.23 -6.13
CA GLY A 61 3.95 -11.18 -4.98
C GLY A 61 4.01 -9.88 -4.18
N LYS A 62 4.32 -8.73 -4.82
CA LYS A 62 4.28 -7.40 -4.18
C LYS A 62 2.92 -7.07 -3.56
N THR A 63 1.85 -7.47 -4.23
CA THR A 63 0.46 -7.25 -3.78
C THR A 63 0.22 -7.78 -2.38
N LEU A 64 0.80 -8.93 -2.03
CA LEU A 64 0.62 -9.54 -0.71
C LEU A 64 1.20 -8.67 0.43
N VAL A 65 2.24 -7.88 0.16
CA VAL A 65 2.77 -6.90 1.12
C VAL A 65 1.80 -5.73 1.30
N ALA A 66 1.19 -5.26 0.21
CA ALA A 66 0.16 -4.22 0.26
C ALA A 66 -1.08 -4.69 1.04
N GLU A 67 -1.53 -5.92 0.79
CA GLU A 67 -2.65 -6.53 1.52
C GLU A 67 -2.33 -6.73 3.01
N TYR A 68 -1.07 -7.05 3.34
CA TYR A 68 -0.64 -7.12 4.74
C TYR A 68 -0.72 -5.76 5.43
N ALA A 69 -0.28 -4.69 4.77
CA ALA A 69 -0.39 -3.33 5.30
C ALA A 69 -1.86 -2.91 5.51
N ILE A 70 -2.74 -3.23 4.55
CA ILE A 70 -4.18 -3.02 4.66
C ILE A 70 -4.74 -3.77 5.86
N HIS A 71 -4.40 -5.05 6.02
CA HIS A 71 -4.83 -5.88 7.14
C HIS A 71 -4.42 -5.28 8.49
N LEU A 72 -3.18 -4.80 8.62
CA LEU A 72 -2.72 -4.15 9.86
C LEU A 72 -3.54 -2.90 10.19
N ALA A 73 -3.78 -2.02 9.22
CA ALA A 73 -4.55 -0.80 9.46
C ALA A 73 -6.01 -1.12 9.80
N THR A 74 -6.65 -2.01 9.05
CA THR A 74 -8.06 -2.39 9.30
C THR A 74 -8.26 -3.10 10.62
N SER A 75 -7.29 -3.93 11.06
CA SER A 75 -7.32 -4.59 12.37
C SER A 75 -7.24 -3.59 13.54
N GLN A 76 -6.69 -2.40 13.30
CA GLN A 76 -6.63 -1.29 14.26
C GLN A 76 -7.83 -0.33 14.15
N GLY A 77 -8.84 -0.67 13.33
CA GLY A 77 -9.99 0.19 13.08
C GLY A 77 -9.69 1.43 12.23
N LYS A 78 -8.54 1.46 11.56
CA LYS A 78 -8.13 2.56 10.68
C LYS A 78 -8.50 2.25 9.23
N ARG A 79 -8.61 3.31 8.44
CA ARG A 79 -8.84 3.22 7.01
C ARG A 79 -7.52 2.98 6.25
N SER A 80 -7.65 2.36 5.10
CA SER A 80 -6.55 2.14 4.16
C SER A 80 -6.87 2.76 2.81
N LEU A 81 -5.91 3.45 2.23
CA LEU A 81 -6.02 3.96 0.87
C LEU A 81 -5.10 3.16 -0.04
N TYR A 82 -5.64 2.68 -1.16
CA TYR A 82 -4.86 2.02 -2.20
C TYR A 82 -4.89 2.87 -3.45
N THR A 83 -3.75 3.37 -3.89
CA THR A 83 -3.67 4.25 -5.05
C THR A 83 -3.00 3.59 -6.23
N ALA A 84 -3.57 3.81 -7.41
CA ALA A 84 -3.00 3.41 -8.69
C ALA A 84 -2.96 4.61 -9.65
N PRO A 85 -2.02 4.64 -10.61
CA PRO A 85 -1.81 5.82 -11.46
C PRO A 85 -2.91 6.04 -12.50
N ILE A 86 -3.72 5.01 -12.79
CA ILE A 86 -4.77 5.08 -13.82
C ILE A 86 -6.06 4.40 -13.36
N LYS A 87 -7.20 4.88 -13.87
CA LYS A 87 -8.54 4.36 -13.56
C LYS A 87 -8.70 2.85 -13.83
N ALA A 88 -8.11 2.34 -14.91
CA ALA A 88 -8.21 0.93 -15.26
C ALA A 88 -7.62 0.02 -14.18
N LEU A 89 -6.46 0.38 -13.62
CA LEU A 89 -5.82 -0.34 -12.53
C LEU A 89 -6.60 -0.19 -11.22
N SER A 90 -7.12 1.01 -10.92
CA SER A 90 -7.98 1.22 -9.76
C SER A 90 -9.24 0.36 -9.83
N ASN A 91 -9.91 0.31 -10.99
CA ASN A 91 -11.10 -0.54 -11.20
C ASN A 91 -10.78 -2.03 -11.06
N GLN A 92 -9.62 -2.48 -11.55
CA GLN A 92 -9.17 -3.85 -11.38
C GLN A 92 -8.98 -4.18 -9.89
N LYS A 93 -8.22 -3.34 -9.17
CA LYS A 93 -7.96 -3.54 -7.73
C LYS A 93 -9.22 -3.47 -6.88
N PHE A 94 -10.15 -2.59 -7.24
CA PHE A 94 -11.46 -2.54 -6.58
C PHE A 94 -12.19 -3.87 -6.69
N ARG A 95 -12.21 -4.51 -7.88
CA ARG A 95 -12.81 -5.84 -8.06
C ARG A 95 -12.07 -6.91 -7.25
N ASP A 96 -10.73 -6.96 -7.39
CA ASP A 96 -9.90 -7.93 -6.68
C ASP A 96 -10.15 -7.87 -5.16
N PHE A 97 -10.22 -6.67 -4.58
CA PHE A 97 -10.46 -6.49 -3.15
C PHE A 97 -11.91 -6.72 -2.73
N THR A 98 -12.88 -6.47 -3.61
CA THR A 98 -14.29 -6.75 -3.32
C THR A 98 -14.58 -8.26 -3.28
N GLU A 99 -13.82 -9.06 -4.04
CA GLU A 99 -13.90 -10.53 -4.04
C GLU A 99 -13.16 -11.16 -2.86
N ASP A 100 -12.35 -10.39 -2.13
CA ASP A 100 -11.57 -10.87 -1.00
C ASP A 100 -12.37 -10.78 0.31
N GLU A 101 -12.86 -11.92 0.80
CA GLU A 101 -13.66 -12.02 2.03
C GLU A 101 -12.91 -11.49 3.29
N ALA A 102 -11.59 -11.39 3.24
CA ALA A 102 -10.79 -10.86 4.35
C ALA A 102 -10.84 -9.32 4.44
N ILE A 103 -11.37 -8.65 3.41
CA ILE A 103 -11.50 -7.18 3.37
C ILE A 103 -12.94 -6.78 3.67
N PRO A 104 -13.22 -6.09 4.81
CA PRO A 104 -14.59 -5.91 5.30
C PRO A 104 -15.46 -5.01 4.42
N SER A 105 -14.87 -3.97 3.83
CA SER A 105 -15.58 -3.07 2.92
C SER A 105 -14.61 -2.36 2.00
N VAL A 106 -14.98 -2.27 0.73
CA VAL A 106 -14.15 -1.66 -0.32
C VAL A 106 -14.93 -0.57 -1.04
N GLY A 107 -14.32 0.58 -1.19
CA GLY A 107 -14.82 1.70 -1.97
C GLY A 107 -13.92 2.00 -3.17
N LEU A 108 -14.44 2.78 -4.11
CA LEU A 108 -13.73 3.24 -5.28
C LEU A 108 -13.91 4.75 -5.47
N SER A 109 -12.83 5.48 -5.68
CA SER A 109 -12.87 6.89 -6.04
C SER A 109 -11.94 7.16 -7.23
N THR A 110 -12.54 7.50 -8.36
CA THR A 110 -11.85 7.95 -9.57
C THR A 110 -12.45 9.27 -10.01
N GLY A 111 -11.88 9.95 -11.00
CA GLY A 111 -12.34 11.30 -11.38
C GLY A 111 -13.82 11.40 -11.76
N ASP A 112 -14.45 10.31 -12.16
CA ASP A 112 -15.84 10.23 -12.64
C ASP A 112 -16.73 9.28 -11.82
N ILE A 113 -16.16 8.48 -10.92
CA ILE A 113 -16.89 7.50 -10.13
C ILE A 113 -16.48 7.62 -8.66
N SER A 114 -17.48 7.67 -7.79
CA SER A 114 -17.30 7.55 -6.33
C SER A 114 -18.31 6.54 -5.79
N LEU A 115 -17.81 5.42 -5.30
CA LEU A 115 -18.60 4.33 -4.71
C LEU A 115 -18.11 4.08 -3.30
N GLN A 116 -19.02 4.08 -2.31
CA GLN A 116 -18.73 3.73 -0.92
C GLN A 116 -17.45 4.41 -0.38
N SER A 117 -17.37 5.73 -0.52
CA SER A 117 -16.20 6.54 -0.15
C SER A 117 -15.77 6.40 1.33
N ASP A 118 -16.70 5.98 2.20
CA ASP A 118 -16.45 5.79 3.64
C ASP A 118 -15.98 4.38 4.01
N SER A 119 -15.73 3.51 3.02
CA SER A 119 -15.25 2.14 3.24
C SER A 119 -13.92 2.12 3.98
N GLN A 120 -13.65 1.01 4.66
CA GLN A 120 -12.37 0.79 5.35
C GLN A 120 -11.19 0.75 4.38
N VAL A 121 -11.40 0.18 3.19
CA VAL A 121 -10.40 0.20 2.12
C VAL A 121 -10.97 1.04 0.98
N LEU A 122 -10.32 2.13 0.63
CA LEU A 122 -10.70 2.97 -0.49
C LEU A 122 -9.64 2.89 -1.58
N VAL A 123 -10.03 2.35 -2.72
CA VAL A 123 -9.20 2.33 -3.93
C VAL A 123 -9.42 3.64 -4.69
N MET A 124 -8.35 4.30 -5.09
CA MET A 124 -8.45 5.57 -5.80
C MET A 124 -7.30 5.76 -6.79
N THR A 125 -7.42 6.74 -7.66
CA THR A 125 -6.27 7.19 -8.44
C THR A 125 -5.37 8.09 -7.60
N THR A 126 -4.08 8.09 -7.90
CA THR A 126 -3.10 8.94 -7.19
C THR A 126 -3.46 10.42 -7.29
N GLU A 127 -4.03 10.85 -8.42
CA GLU A 127 -4.52 12.21 -8.63
C GLU A 127 -5.63 12.60 -7.64
N ILE A 128 -6.58 11.68 -7.38
CA ILE A 128 -7.64 11.93 -6.40
C ILE A 128 -7.06 12.06 -4.99
N LEU A 129 -6.11 11.22 -4.60
CA LEU A 129 -5.44 11.37 -3.31
C LEU A 129 -4.76 12.73 -3.19
N ARG A 130 -4.02 13.15 -4.22
CA ARG A 130 -3.39 14.48 -4.24
C ARG A 130 -4.41 15.60 -4.04
N ASN A 131 -5.50 15.57 -4.79
CA ASN A 131 -6.55 16.57 -4.67
C ASN A 131 -7.17 16.57 -3.27
N THR A 132 -7.47 15.39 -2.71
CA THR A 132 -7.98 15.26 -1.33
C THR A 132 -7.02 15.84 -0.29
N LEU A 133 -5.71 15.61 -0.45
CA LEU A 133 -4.69 16.19 0.45
C LEU A 133 -4.66 17.72 0.42
N ILE A 134 -5.00 18.32 -0.73
CA ILE A 134 -5.02 19.78 -0.90
C ILE A 134 -6.34 20.39 -0.42
N GLU A 135 -7.46 19.74 -0.75
CA GLU A 135 -8.80 20.29 -0.58
C GLU A 135 -9.45 19.91 0.75
N ASP A 136 -9.21 18.68 1.24
CA ASP A 136 -9.87 18.12 2.43
C ASP A 136 -8.95 17.12 3.16
N ALA A 137 -7.82 17.57 3.65
CA ALA A 137 -6.88 16.74 4.40
C ALA A 137 -7.49 16.15 5.69
N GLU A 138 -8.52 16.77 6.25
CA GLU A 138 -9.17 16.31 7.48
C GLU A 138 -9.91 14.98 7.26
N SER A 139 -10.44 14.73 6.07
CA SER A 139 -11.08 13.45 5.72
C SER A 139 -10.13 12.26 5.79
N LEU A 140 -8.82 12.52 5.78
CA LEU A 140 -7.75 11.53 5.87
C LEU A 140 -7.25 11.27 7.31
N ALA A 141 -7.81 11.93 8.31
CA ALA A 141 -7.32 11.85 9.70
C ALA A 141 -7.35 10.42 10.29
N ASN A 142 -8.28 9.57 9.84
CA ASN A 142 -8.37 8.16 10.29
C ASN A 142 -7.68 7.17 9.35
N VAL A 143 -6.83 7.64 8.44
CA VAL A 143 -6.07 6.76 7.53
C VAL A 143 -4.83 6.23 8.25
N GLY A 144 -4.70 4.92 8.31
CA GLY A 144 -3.56 4.21 8.92
C GLY A 144 -2.48 3.87 7.91
N VAL A 145 -2.85 3.61 6.65
CA VAL A 145 -1.89 3.27 5.60
C VAL A 145 -2.32 3.83 4.25
N VAL A 146 -1.34 4.24 3.47
CA VAL A 146 -1.50 4.56 2.05
C VAL A 146 -0.57 3.66 1.25
N VAL A 147 -1.13 2.92 0.31
CA VAL A 147 -0.40 2.08 -0.64
C VAL A 147 -0.29 2.85 -1.97
N PHE A 148 0.91 3.04 -2.44
CA PHE A 148 1.18 3.55 -3.78
C PHE A 148 1.61 2.39 -4.68
N ASP A 149 0.73 1.98 -5.59
CA ASP A 149 1.05 0.94 -6.56
C ASP A 149 1.61 1.55 -7.85
N GLU A 150 2.38 0.76 -8.59
CA GLU A 150 2.96 1.14 -9.89
C GLU A 150 3.75 2.47 -9.84
N VAL A 151 4.57 2.66 -8.81
CA VAL A 151 5.35 3.90 -8.56
C VAL A 151 6.24 4.29 -9.74
N HIS A 152 6.57 3.36 -10.65
CA HIS A 152 7.36 3.65 -11.85
C HIS A 152 6.69 4.65 -12.83
N PHE A 153 5.38 4.88 -12.70
CA PHE A 153 4.68 5.95 -13.43
C PHE A 153 5.10 7.37 -12.99
N MET A 154 5.88 7.51 -11.92
CA MET A 154 6.48 8.81 -11.55
C MET A 154 7.42 9.36 -12.63
N ASP A 155 8.06 8.48 -13.40
CA ASP A 155 8.95 8.86 -14.51
C ASP A 155 8.20 9.24 -15.79
N ASP A 156 6.86 9.19 -15.80
CA ASP A 156 6.04 9.57 -16.96
C ASP A 156 5.98 11.10 -17.06
N PRO A 157 6.49 11.71 -18.16
CA PRO A 157 6.52 13.17 -18.35
C PRO A 157 5.13 13.84 -18.29
N GLU A 158 4.06 13.10 -18.65
CA GLU A 158 2.70 13.63 -18.64
C GLU A 158 2.04 13.53 -17.25
N ARG A 159 2.55 12.69 -16.35
CA ARG A 159 1.96 12.36 -15.04
C ARG A 159 2.87 12.60 -13.86
N GLY A 160 4.14 12.89 -14.08
CA GLY A 160 5.14 13.10 -13.03
C GLY A 160 4.71 14.19 -12.03
N SER A 161 4.05 15.25 -12.50
CA SER A 161 3.58 16.36 -11.65
C SER A 161 2.51 15.97 -10.62
N VAL A 162 1.89 14.81 -10.74
CA VAL A 162 0.90 14.31 -9.75
C VAL A 162 1.59 13.84 -8.48
N TRP A 163 2.87 13.51 -8.54
CA TRP A 163 3.65 12.95 -7.44
C TRP A 163 4.45 14.01 -6.66
N GLU A 164 4.59 15.21 -7.22
CA GLU A 164 5.23 16.36 -6.56
C GLU A 164 4.30 17.03 -5.52
#